data_c22ae5a8647752cc5f98f9f9e3ab6f42
#
_entry.id   c22ae5a8647752cc5f98f9f9e3ab6f42
#
_cell.length_a   1.000
_cell.length_b   1.000
_cell.length_c   1.000
_cell.angle_alpha   90.00
_cell.angle_beta   90.00
_cell.angle_gamma   90.00
#
_symmetry.space_group_name_H-M   'P 1'
#
loop_
_entity.id
_entity.type
_entity.pdbx_description
1 polymer ?
#
loop_
_entity_poly.entity_id
_entity_poly.type
_entity_poly.pdbx_seq_one_letter_code
_entity_poly.pdbx_strand_id
1 'polypeptide(L)'
;KYSFIKWASNEFKNLSVIPCNLGVCKKVNLEYLSTMISSEIQGDKIYIYPETLVGSDSQTTMINAIGVLSYNINEIEIQSLLLGLSTNLSFPKVIGIEVIGTPIQTIGINDILLKLIHILREHKVSDTIVEFYGDGLKHISIENRAMIASITPKYGAICSYFGIDNTTISYIEKTRGVNA
;
A
#
# COMPACT_ATOMS: atom_id res chain seq x y z
N LYS A 1 18.46 -5.94 -20.06
CA LYS A 1 17.31 -5.52 -19.18
C LYS A 1 16.49 -4.40 -19.82
N TYR A 2 17.08 -3.25 -20.14
CA TYR A 2 16.32 -2.10 -20.70
C TYR A 2 15.67 -2.41 -22.06
N SER A 3 16.36 -3.12 -22.93
CA SER A 3 15.82 -3.55 -24.24
C SER A 3 14.60 -4.45 -24.08
N PHE A 4 14.62 -5.35 -23.10
CA PHE A 4 13.49 -6.22 -22.76
C PHE A 4 12.29 -5.42 -22.23
N ILE A 5 12.53 -4.49 -21.30
CA ILE A 5 11.46 -3.64 -20.75
C ILE A 5 10.81 -2.79 -21.86
N LYS A 6 11.63 -2.21 -22.75
CA LYS A 6 11.12 -1.43 -23.87
C LYS A 6 10.31 -2.29 -24.84
N TRP A 7 10.77 -3.49 -25.15
CA TRP A 7 10.01 -4.44 -25.96
C TRP A 7 8.68 -4.82 -25.26
N ALA A 8 8.72 -5.20 -24.00
CA ALA A 8 7.53 -5.57 -23.25
C ALA A 8 6.49 -4.44 -23.18
N SER A 9 6.94 -3.19 -22.99
CA SER A 9 6.04 -2.03 -22.96
C SER A 9 5.32 -1.80 -24.30
N ASN A 10 5.90 -2.24 -25.41
CA ASN A 10 5.28 -2.11 -26.73
C ASN A 10 4.31 -3.29 -27.03
N GLU A 11 4.62 -4.46 -26.55
CA GLU A 11 3.86 -5.70 -26.84
C GLU A 11 2.66 -5.90 -25.90
N PHE A 12 2.79 -5.53 -24.63
CA PHE A 12 1.76 -5.76 -23.62
C PHE A 12 0.94 -4.48 -23.39
N LYS A 13 -0.34 -4.50 -23.79
CA LYS A 13 -1.27 -3.35 -23.66
C LYS A 13 -1.51 -2.90 -22.21
N ASN A 14 -1.46 -3.84 -21.26
CA ASN A 14 -1.77 -3.59 -19.84
C ASN A 14 -0.50 -3.50 -18.98
N LEU A 15 0.67 -3.32 -19.60
CA LEU A 15 1.92 -3.13 -18.88
C LEU A 15 2.26 -1.64 -18.78
N SER A 16 2.35 -1.15 -17.56
CA SER A 16 2.86 0.19 -17.26
C SER A 16 4.24 0.09 -16.63
N VAL A 17 5.22 0.79 -17.21
CA VAL A 17 6.57 0.85 -16.67
C VAL A 17 6.78 2.20 -16.01
N ILE A 18 6.95 2.20 -14.69
CA ILE A 18 7.19 3.41 -13.92
C ILE A 18 8.69 3.70 -13.92
N PRO A 19 9.14 4.88 -14.41
CA PRO A 19 10.55 5.24 -14.36
C PRO A 19 11.03 5.42 -12.91
N CYS A 20 12.28 5.11 -12.66
CA CYS A 20 12.91 5.37 -11.36
C CYS A 20 13.13 6.88 -11.14
N ASN A 21 13.24 7.28 -9.85
CA ASN A 21 13.45 8.66 -9.38
C ASN A 21 12.24 9.61 -9.55
N LEU A 22 11.04 9.08 -9.67
CA LEU A 22 9.80 9.86 -9.69
C LEU A 22 9.07 9.79 -8.35
N GLY A 23 9.72 10.11 -7.23
CA GLY A 23 8.96 10.16 -6.01
C GLY A 23 9.73 10.13 -4.70
N VAL A 24 8.99 10.27 -3.63
CA VAL A 24 9.46 10.44 -2.25
C VAL A 24 9.58 9.10 -1.52
N CYS A 25 8.62 8.19 -1.72
CA CYS A 25 8.60 6.88 -1.07
C CYS A 25 9.51 5.89 -1.79
N LYS A 26 10.76 5.71 -1.33
CA LYS A 26 11.76 4.86 -1.99
C LYS A 26 11.89 5.16 -3.49
N LYS A 27 11.85 6.44 -3.87
CA LYS A 27 11.97 6.97 -5.23
C LYS A 27 10.78 6.71 -6.16
N VAL A 28 9.61 6.38 -5.63
CA VAL A 28 8.35 6.23 -6.38
C VAL A 28 7.26 6.97 -5.62
N ASN A 29 6.41 7.71 -6.34
CA ASN A 29 5.16 8.18 -5.79
C ASN A 29 4.14 7.04 -5.80
N LEU A 30 3.45 6.83 -4.70
CA LEU A 30 2.61 5.65 -4.50
C LEU A 30 1.44 5.59 -5.47
N GLU A 31 0.89 6.73 -5.87
CA GLU A 31 -0.21 6.85 -6.83
C GLU A 31 0.10 6.34 -8.24
N TYR A 32 1.39 6.13 -8.56
CA TYR A 32 1.77 5.49 -9.82
C TYR A 32 1.65 3.96 -9.78
N LEU A 33 1.59 3.36 -8.59
CA LEU A 33 1.48 1.91 -8.44
C LEU A 33 0.05 1.42 -8.70
N SER A 34 -0.95 2.19 -8.31
CA SER A 34 -2.37 1.92 -8.55
C SER A 34 -3.18 3.20 -8.36
N THR A 35 -4.36 3.27 -8.98
CA THR A 35 -5.40 4.24 -8.61
C THR A 35 -5.92 3.93 -7.22
N MET A 36 -6.38 4.94 -6.47
CA MET A 36 -6.93 4.72 -5.13
C MET A 36 -8.38 4.25 -5.18
N ILE A 37 -9.13 4.79 -6.14
CA ILE A 37 -10.56 4.57 -6.29
C ILE A 37 -10.84 4.27 -7.75
N SER A 38 -11.61 3.23 -8.00
CA SER A 38 -12.12 2.88 -9.32
C SER A 38 -13.63 3.02 -9.37
N SER A 39 -14.13 3.19 -10.57
CA SER A 39 -15.57 3.23 -10.85
C SER A 39 -15.92 2.32 -12.00
N GLU A 40 -17.04 1.63 -11.88
CA GLU A 40 -17.60 0.76 -12.92
C GLU A 40 -19.07 1.12 -13.16
N ILE A 41 -19.45 1.19 -14.42
CA ILE A 41 -20.84 1.43 -14.81
C ILE A 41 -21.51 0.10 -15.09
N GLN A 42 -22.54 -0.23 -14.31
CA GLN A 42 -23.38 -1.42 -14.51
C GLN A 42 -24.82 -0.98 -14.73
N GLY A 43 -25.27 -0.97 -15.98
CA GLY A 43 -26.58 -0.42 -16.39
C GLY A 43 -26.66 1.09 -16.09
N ASP A 44 -27.65 1.52 -15.31
CA ASP A 44 -27.86 2.93 -14.94
C ASP A 44 -27.18 3.33 -13.63
N LYS A 45 -26.37 2.43 -13.03
CA LYS A 45 -25.69 2.69 -11.75
C LYS A 45 -24.19 2.78 -11.92
N ILE A 46 -23.59 3.70 -11.18
CA ILE A 46 -22.14 3.84 -11.05
C ILE A 46 -21.74 3.24 -9.70
N TYR A 47 -20.91 2.19 -9.74
CA TYR A 47 -20.30 1.62 -8.55
C TYR A 47 -18.92 2.23 -8.36
N ILE A 48 -18.66 2.73 -7.16
CA ILE A 48 -17.38 3.30 -6.76
C ILE A 48 -16.81 2.41 -5.66
N TYR A 49 -15.56 1.98 -5.83
CA TYR A 49 -14.91 1.09 -4.88
C TYR A 49 -13.41 1.39 -4.77
N PRO A 50 -12.79 1.12 -3.60
CA PRO A 50 -11.35 1.22 -3.44
C PRO A 50 -10.65 0.14 -4.26
N GLU A 51 -9.51 0.50 -4.85
CA GLU A 51 -8.66 -0.44 -5.58
C GLU A 51 -7.91 -1.39 -4.66
N THR A 52 -7.51 -2.52 -5.23
CA THR A 52 -6.65 -3.51 -4.60
C THR A 52 -5.41 -3.75 -5.46
N LEU A 53 -4.29 -4.07 -4.82
CA LEU A 53 -3.03 -4.34 -5.51
C LEU A 53 -2.39 -5.61 -4.96
N VAL A 54 -1.91 -6.47 -5.83
CA VAL A 54 -1.08 -7.62 -5.47
C VAL A 54 0.28 -7.54 -6.14
N GLY A 55 1.32 -7.97 -5.47
CA GLY A 55 2.67 -7.96 -6.02
C GLY A 55 3.62 -8.88 -5.27
N SER A 56 4.84 -9.06 -5.78
CA SER A 56 5.86 -9.91 -5.17
C SER A 56 6.97 -9.15 -4.43
N ASP A 57 6.95 -7.82 -4.49
CA ASP A 57 7.98 -6.98 -3.86
C ASP A 57 7.49 -6.36 -2.53
N SER A 58 8.41 -6.18 -1.60
CA SER A 58 8.14 -5.51 -0.33
C SER A 58 7.64 -4.06 -0.48
N GLN A 59 7.80 -3.44 -1.64
CA GLN A 59 7.28 -2.12 -1.94
C GLN A 59 5.79 -2.15 -2.30
N THR A 60 5.26 -3.31 -2.69
CA THR A 60 3.83 -3.49 -2.99
C THR A 60 2.96 -3.03 -1.82
N THR A 61 3.29 -3.44 -0.61
CA THR A 61 2.51 -3.09 0.58
C THR A 61 2.59 -1.62 0.98
N MET A 62 3.53 -0.84 0.44
CA MET A 62 3.64 0.60 0.74
C MET A 62 2.41 1.40 0.32
N ILE A 63 1.69 0.98 -0.71
CA ILE A 63 0.50 1.68 -1.21
C ILE A 63 -0.67 1.65 -0.21
N ASN A 64 -0.64 0.74 0.78
CA ASN A 64 -1.60 0.75 1.88
C ASN A 64 -1.61 2.08 2.65
N ALA A 65 -0.52 2.87 2.55
CA ALA A 65 -0.40 4.19 3.16
C ALA A 65 -1.39 5.23 2.61
N ILE A 66 -1.92 5.01 1.41
CA ILE A 66 -2.85 5.91 0.71
C ILE A 66 -4.25 5.30 0.52
N GLY A 67 -4.57 4.22 1.22
CA GLY A 67 -5.91 3.63 1.22
C GLY A 67 -6.17 2.58 0.13
N VAL A 68 -5.13 2.08 -0.54
CA VAL A 68 -5.23 0.94 -1.45
C VAL A 68 -4.90 -0.33 -0.69
N LEU A 69 -5.82 -1.29 -0.68
CA LEU A 69 -5.57 -2.58 -0.01
C LEU A 69 -4.59 -3.41 -0.83
N SER A 70 -3.37 -3.56 -0.34
CA SER A 70 -2.35 -4.30 -1.05
C SER A 70 -1.63 -5.32 -0.18
N TYR A 71 -1.25 -6.44 -0.78
CA TYR A 71 -0.54 -7.52 -0.12
C TYR A 71 0.41 -8.23 -1.07
N ASN A 72 1.41 -8.88 -0.48
CA ASN A 72 2.38 -9.65 -1.22
C ASN A 72 1.87 -11.08 -1.41
N ILE A 73 2.06 -11.59 -2.62
CA ILE A 73 1.89 -12.99 -2.98
C ILE A 73 3.21 -13.53 -3.53
N ASN A 74 3.35 -14.84 -3.58
CA ASN A 74 4.56 -15.45 -4.11
C ASN A 74 4.63 -15.33 -5.66
N GLU A 75 5.83 -15.53 -6.21
CA GLU A 75 6.06 -15.37 -7.65
C GLU A 75 5.24 -16.35 -8.51
N ILE A 76 4.97 -17.56 -8.02
CA ILE A 76 4.18 -18.57 -8.72
C ILE A 76 2.71 -18.11 -8.80
N GLU A 77 2.18 -17.57 -7.72
CA GLU A 77 0.82 -17.02 -7.71
C GLU A 77 0.68 -15.82 -8.65
N ILE A 78 1.68 -14.93 -8.72
CA ILE A 78 1.67 -13.82 -9.69
C ILE A 78 1.69 -14.35 -11.11
N GLN A 79 2.53 -15.35 -11.42
CA GLN A 79 2.56 -15.95 -12.75
C GLN A 79 1.20 -16.56 -13.11
N SER A 80 0.55 -17.23 -12.15
CA SER A 80 -0.80 -17.78 -12.34
C SER A 80 -1.83 -16.69 -12.65
N LEU A 81 -1.80 -15.57 -11.91
CA LEU A 81 -2.67 -14.42 -12.16
C LEU A 81 -2.43 -13.79 -13.54
N LEU A 82 -1.16 -13.65 -13.96
CA LEU A 82 -0.81 -13.12 -15.28
C LEU A 82 -1.31 -14.04 -16.43
N LEU A 83 -1.45 -15.33 -16.17
CA LEU A 83 -2.02 -16.30 -17.08
C LEU A 83 -3.57 -16.37 -17.03
N GLY A 84 -4.20 -15.53 -16.22
CA GLY A 84 -5.65 -15.48 -16.05
C GLY A 84 -6.23 -16.56 -15.12
N LEU A 85 -5.38 -17.25 -14.36
CA LEU A 85 -5.83 -18.23 -13.37
C LEU A 85 -6.24 -17.51 -12.07
N SER A 86 -7.28 -18.01 -11.41
CA SER A 86 -7.73 -17.48 -10.12
C SER A 86 -6.82 -17.95 -8.98
N THR A 87 -6.56 -17.07 -8.01
CA THR A 87 -5.97 -17.44 -6.72
C THR A 87 -7.02 -17.36 -5.62
N ASN A 88 -6.94 -18.29 -4.67
CA ASN A 88 -7.82 -18.28 -3.52
C ASN A 88 -7.11 -17.61 -2.34
N LEU A 89 -7.72 -16.56 -1.80
CA LEU A 89 -7.30 -15.92 -0.56
C LEU A 89 -8.24 -16.32 0.56
N SER A 90 -7.68 -16.79 1.66
CA SER A 90 -8.45 -16.94 2.89
C SER A 90 -8.85 -15.56 3.39
N PHE A 91 -10.09 -15.39 3.83
CA PHE A 91 -10.53 -14.10 4.38
C PHE A 91 -9.81 -13.83 5.71
N PRO A 92 -8.92 -12.83 5.79
CA PRO A 92 -8.09 -12.61 6.96
C PRO A 92 -8.90 -11.97 8.09
N LYS A 93 -8.44 -12.17 9.33
CA LYS A 93 -8.92 -11.38 10.46
C LYS A 93 -8.36 -9.96 10.38
N VAL A 94 -9.12 -8.99 10.87
CA VAL A 94 -8.68 -7.60 10.97
C VAL A 94 -8.39 -7.27 12.43
N ILE A 95 -7.22 -6.66 12.67
CA ILE A 95 -6.81 -6.15 13.98
C ILE A 95 -6.63 -4.65 13.85
N GLY A 96 -7.36 -3.88 14.66
CA GLY A 96 -7.26 -2.43 14.69
C GLY A 96 -6.17 -1.94 15.64
N ILE A 97 -5.36 -0.98 15.20
CA ILE A 97 -4.40 -0.23 16.01
C ILE A 97 -4.86 1.21 16.09
N GLU A 98 -5.26 1.62 17.29
CA GLU A 98 -5.58 3.02 17.56
C GLU A 98 -4.31 3.82 17.83
N VAL A 99 -4.07 4.82 17.00
CA VAL A 99 -2.95 5.76 17.17
C VAL A 99 -3.48 7.01 17.86
N ILE A 100 -3.00 7.26 19.07
CA ILE A 100 -3.43 8.39 19.89
C ILE A 100 -2.26 9.30 20.25
N GLY A 101 -2.56 10.58 20.50
CA GLY A 101 -1.57 11.57 20.96
C GLY A 101 -0.68 12.11 19.85
N THR A 102 0.36 12.83 20.28
CA THR A 102 1.32 13.49 19.40
C THR A 102 2.72 12.95 19.69
N PRO A 103 3.49 12.56 18.68
CA PRO A 103 4.85 12.07 18.89
C PRO A 103 5.74 13.17 19.45
N ILE A 104 6.63 12.80 20.37
CA ILE A 104 7.66 13.69 20.90
C ILE A 104 8.69 13.93 19.80
N GLN A 105 9.16 15.17 19.65
CA GLN A 105 10.08 15.57 18.56
C GLN A 105 11.39 14.77 18.49
N THR A 106 11.82 14.15 19.59
CA THR A 106 13.04 13.35 19.66
C THR A 106 12.87 11.91 19.18
N ILE A 107 11.63 11.45 18.98
CA ILE A 107 11.34 10.08 18.54
C ILE A 107 11.33 10.03 17.02
N GLY A 108 12.25 9.25 16.44
CA GLY A 108 12.29 8.99 15.00
C GLY A 108 11.32 7.90 14.55
N ILE A 109 11.04 7.87 13.26
CA ILE A 109 10.19 6.82 12.68
C ILE A 109 10.72 5.41 12.97
N ASN A 110 12.04 5.23 13.00
CA ASN A 110 12.64 3.91 13.27
C ASN A 110 12.33 3.40 14.69
N ASP A 111 12.24 4.29 15.66
CA ASP A 111 11.87 3.92 17.04
C ASP A 111 10.42 3.45 17.09
N ILE A 112 9.53 4.15 16.37
CA ILE A 112 8.12 3.76 16.20
C ILE A 112 8.03 2.39 15.54
N LEU A 113 8.78 2.15 14.46
CA LEU A 113 8.79 0.88 13.73
C LEU A 113 9.26 -0.28 14.62
N LEU A 114 10.33 -0.11 15.38
CA LEU A 114 10.84 -1.13 16.30
C LEU A 114 9.83 -1.45 17.40
N LYS A 115 9.22 -0.43 18.00
CA LYS A 115 8.20 -0.61 19.03
C LYS A 115 6.96 -1.30 18.48
N LEU A 116 6.53 -0.91 17.28
CA LEU A 116 5.39 -1.52 16.60
C LEU A 116 5.62 -3.01 16.32
N ILE A 117 6.79 -3.36 15.75
CA ILE A 117 7.16 -4.76 15.50
C ILE A 117 7.12 -5.57 16.81
N HIS A 118 7.64 -5.03 17.89
CA HIS A 118 7.65 -5.68 19.18
C HIS A 118 6.22 -5.97 19.68
N ILE A 119 5.37 -4.95 19.72
CA ILE A 119 3.97 -5.08 20.15
C ILE A 119 3.21 -6.08 19.28
N LEU A 120 3.31 -5.98 17.94
CA LEU A 120 2.55 -6.85 17.04
C LEU A 120 3.01 -8.31 17.10
N ARG A 121 4.30 -8.55 17.33
CA ARG A 121 4.80 -9.92 17.56
C ARG A 121 4.29 -10.53 18.87
N GLU A 122 4.21 -9.76 19.94
CA GLU A 122 3.63 -10.21 21.21
C GLU A 122 2.16 -10.60 21.05
N HIS A 123 1.40 -9.85 20.23
CA HIS A 123 -0.02 -10.10 19.94
C HIS A 123 -0.26 -11.18 18.86
N LYS A 124 0.80 -11.77 18.29
CA LYS A 124 0.71 -12.88 17.31
C LYS A 124 -0.23 -12.55 16.13
N VAL A 125 0.00 -11.44 15.49
CA VAL A 125 -0.83 -10.92 14.38
C VAL A 125 -0.56 -11.62 13.03
N SER A 126 -0.08 -12.85 13.03
CA SER A 126 0.18 -13.59 11.79
C SER A 126 -1.11 -13.79 10.98
N ASP A 127 -0.98 -13.67 9.67
CA ASP A 127 -2.06 -13.86 8.70
C ASP A 127 -3.28 -12.95 8.92
N THR A 128 -3.05 -11.75 9.45
CA THR A 128 -4.10 -10.75 9.69
C THR A 128 -3.87 -9.48 8.86
N ILE A 129 -4.92 -8.70 8.67
CA ILE A 129 -4.82 -7.32 8.23
C ILE A 129 -4.71 -6.45 9.49
N VAL A 130 -3.71 -5.57 9.53
CA VAL A 130 -3.55 -4.59 10.60
C VAL A 130 -4.05 -3.24 10.09
N GLU A 131 -5.14 -2.75 10.65
CA GLU A 131 -5.73 -1.46 10.28
C GLU A 131 -5.34 -0.39 11.30
N PHE A 132 -4.79 0.72 10.81
CA PHE A 132 -4.41 1.86 11.63
C PHE A 132 -5.48 2.94 11.58
N TYR A 133 -5.91 3.42 12.73
CA TYR A 133 -6.92 4.46 12.88
C TYR A 133 -6.62 5.39 14.07
N GLY A 134 -7.41 6.42 14.25
CA GLY A 134 -7.31 7.34 15.40
C GLY A 134 -6.67 8.69 15.06
N ASP A 135 -6.86 9.64 15.97
CA ASP A 135 -6.48 11.04 15.79
C ASP A 135 -4.97 11.28 15.68
N GLY A 136 -4.15 10.36 16.18
CA GLY A 136 -2.70 10.44 16.08
C GLY A 136 -2.17 10.26 14.67
N LEU A 137 -2.94 9.67 13.74
CA LEU A 137 -2.53 9.44 12.35
C LEU A 137 -2.19 10.74 11.60
N LYS A 138 -2.82 11.85 11.93
CA LYS A 138 -2.53 13.18 11.35
C LYS A 138 -1.07 13.63 11.53
N HIS A 139 -0.36 13.06 12.50
CA HIS A 139 1.04 13.36 12.78
C HIS A 139 2.01 12.40 12.07
N ILE A 140 1.50 11.40 11.35
CA ILE A 140 2.30 10.43 10.59
C ILE A 140 2.17 10.74 9.11
N SER A 141 3.27 11.20 8.48
CA SER A 141 3.29 11.51 7.04
C SER A 141 3.06 10.25 6.20
N ILE A 142 2.67 10.42 4.93
CA ILE A 142 2.44 9.29 4.01
C ILE A 142 3.72 8.46 3.82
N GLU A 143 4.89 9.10 3.79
CA GLU A 143 6.17 8.40 3.69
C GLU A 143 6.40 7.49 4.91
N ASN A 144 6.07 7.97 6.10
CA ASN A 144 6.19 7.20 7.33
C ASN A 144 5.15 6.07 7.39
N ARG A 145 3.91 6.30 6.94
CA ARG A 145 2.89 5.24 6.79
C ARG A 145 3.35 4.17 5.80
N ALA A 146 3.95 4.58 4.67
CA ALA A 146 4.51 3.66 3.68
C ALA A 146 5.67 2.82 4.26
N MET A 147 6.51 3.43 5.10
CA MET A 147 7.55 2.68 5.82
C MET A 147 6.94 1.65 6.78
N ILE A 148 5.92 2.02 7.56
CA ILE A 148 5.18 1.09 8.44
C ILE A 148 4.59 -0.05 7.60
N ALA A 149 3.91 0.26 6.50
CA ALA A 149 3.31 -0.74 5.63
C ALA A 149 4.35 -1.69 5.01
N SER A 150 5.55 -1.19 4.67
CA SER A 150 6.62 -1.98 4.05
C SER A 150 7.25 -3.01 4.99
N ILE A 151 7.15 -2.82 6.30
CA ILE A 151 7.71 -3.76 7.29
C ILE A 151 6.72 -4.84 7.73
N THR A 152 5.52 -4.84 7.22
CA THR A 152 4.46 -5.80 7.58
C THR A 152 4.92 -7.25 7.63
N PRO A 153 5.70 -7.76 6.65
CA PRO A 153 6.18 -9.15 6.72
C PRO A 153 7.06 -9.45 7.94
N LYS A 154 7.67 -8.44 8.57
CA LYS A 154 8.54 -8.64 9.74
C LYS A 154 7.80 -9.08 11.01
N TYR A 155 6.50 -8.84 11.09
CA TYR A 155 5.65 -9.33 12.18
C TYR A 155 4.60 -10.35 11.73
N GLY A 156 4.63 -10.74 10.45
CA GLY A 156 3.84 -11.85 9.92
C GLY A 156 2.42 -11.49 9.48
N ALA A 157 2.02 -10.23 9.49
CA ALA A 157 0.73 -9.80 8.98
C ALA A 157 0.71 -9.77 7.44
N ILE A 158 -0.47 -9.81 6.86
CA ILE A 158 -0.69 -9.75 5.41
C ILE A 158 -0.42 -8.34 4.89
N CYS A 159 -1.03 -7.34 5.51
CA CYS A 159 -0.81 -5.93 5.18
C CYS A 159 -1.07 -5.02 6.40
N SER A 160 -0.59 -3.78 6.30
CA SER A 160 -0.81 -2.70 7.27
C SER A 160 -1.53 -1.57 6.56
N TYR A 161 -2.82 -1.47 6.78
CA TYR A 161 -3.72 -0.60 6.04
C TYR A 161 -3.95 0.73 6.78
N PHE A 162 -3.96 1.83 6.03
CA PHE A 162 -4.32 3.17 6.49
C PHE A 162 -5.47 3.68 5.63
N GLY A 163 -6.52 4.16 6.28
CA GLY A 163 -7.65 4.79 5.60
C GLY A 163 -7.25 6.12 4.92
N ILE A 164 -8.05 6.51 3.93
CA ILE A 164 -7.89 7.80 3.24
C ILE A 164 -8.29 8.92 4.22
N ASP A 165 -7.40 9.88 4.42
CA ASP A 165 -7.61 11.06 5.25
C ASP A 165 -7.07 12.33 4.59
N ASN A 166 -7.15 13.47 5.29
CA ASN A 166 -6.64 14.75 4.79
C ASN A 166 -5.14 14.73 4.49
N THR A 167 -4.36 13.90 5.20
CA THR A 167 -2.93 13.73 4.93
C THR A 167 -2.72 13.04 3.57
N THR A 168 -3.56 12.05 3.26
CA THR A 168 -3.57 11.37 1.94
C THR A 168 -3.91 12.34 0.83
N ILE A 169 -4.97 13.14 1.00
CA ILE A 169 -5.40 14.13 0.01
C ILE A 169 -4.29 15.15 -0.24
N SER A 170 -3.71 15.71 0.82
CA SER A 170 -2.60 16.67 0.70
C SER A 170 -1.35 16.08 0.02
N TYR A 171 -1.08 14.79 0.21
CA TYR A 171 -0.01 14.08 -0.49
C TYR A 171 -0.28 14.03 -1.99
N ILE A 172 -1.49 13.61 -2.40
CA ILE A 172 -1.88 13.51 -3.82
C ILE A 172 -1.86 14.88 -4.51
N GLU A 173 -2.37 15.92 -3.85
CA GLU A 173 -2.32 17.30 -4.37
C GLU A 173 -0.87 17.76 -4.64
N LYS A 174 0.06 17.41 -3.76
CA LYS A 174 1.48 17.76 -3.94
C LYS A 174 2.17 16.97 -5.06
N THR A 175 1.77 15.72 -5.28
CA THR A 175 2.45 14.84 -6.23
C THR A 175 1.86 14.89 -7.64
N ARG A 176 0.56 15.15 -7.76
CA ARG A 176 -0.14 15.26 -9.06
C ARG A 176 -0.57 16.67 -9.44
N GLY A 177 -0.56 17.61 -8.50
CA GLY A 177 -1.10 18.95 -8.67
C GLY A 177 -2.61 19.03 -8.41
N VAL A 178 -3.13 20.26 -8.32
CA VAL A 178 -4.51 20.58 -7.87
C VAL A 178 -5.60 20.06 -8.82
N ASN A 179 -5.25 19.54 -10.00
CA ASN A 179 -6.19 19.07 -11.04
C ASN A 179 -6.14 17.55 -11.26
N ALA A 180 -5.68 16.79 -10.29
CA ALA A 180 -5.59 15.33 -10.38
C ALA A 180 -6.78 14.64 -9.76
#